data_de98efae2746d998cd64c39a67030ff1
#
_entry.id   de98efae2746d998cd64c39a67030ff1
#
_cell.length_a   1.000
_cell.length_b   1.000
_cell.length_c   1.000
_cell.angle_alpha   90.00
_cell.angle_beta   90.00
_cell.angle_gamma   90.00
#
_symmetry.space_group_name_H-M   'P 1'
#
loop_
_entity.id
_entity.type
_entity.pdbx_description
1 polymer ?
#
loop_
_entity_poly.entity_id
_entity_poly.type
_entity_poly.pdbx_seq_one_letter_code
_entity_poly.pdbx_strand_id
1 'polypeptide(L)'
;MQELNFTLLQPHFGAGQCRKRGAGIDMISLASSSGYISRKTHRLAVGALFFLLGLCFASWASRIPSVQQKMGVSEAALGGVLLAIPLGQLVSLPLAGWLVAKQGSRRVVLWGVGLDAVALLGLGWAGSLWQLLPCLVVFGVGGNLTNISVNTQAVGVERLYQHKPIMASFHGLWSLAGFVAAAVGSFMIGHAVPPGVHFVFIAAFILAGLAVSAGYTVREDSGVDPNQPVFVKPDKELLGLGAIAFCALICEGAMFDWSGVYFKKVIQADKNWVGAGYTAFMSTMALGRFGADWLAHRLGPKRVIQLSGLLTALGLSIAVVLPTLPTALLGFLLVGFGTSAVVPLVYSAAGKSTHMSAGMALAAVSTIGFFGFLLGPPVIGFVAGATSLRVSFALIAVMGLAVSVVASRVRV
;
A
#
# COMPACT_ATOMS: atom_id res chain seq x y z
N MET A 1 -58.49 -33.46 -8.27
CA MET A 1 -58.67 -34.64 -7.36
C MET A 1 -57.62 -34.50 -6.29
N GLN A 2 -58.16 -34.22 -5.19
CA GLN A 2 -58.00 -34.51 -3.77
C GLN A 2 -56.85 -33.76 -3.12
N GLU A 3 -57.34 -32.76 -2.47
CA GLU A 3 -57.16 -32.26 -1.09
C GLU A 3 -56.87 -33.35 -0.05
N LEU A 4 -56.02 -33.03 0.89
CA LEU A 4 -56.17 -33.50 2.28
C LEU A 4 -55.51 -32.47 3.25
N ASN A 5 -56.40 -31.75 3.92
CA ASN A 5 -56.19 -31.00 5.15
C ASN A 5 -55.77 -31.92 6.29
N PHE A 6 -54.89 -31.45 7.19
CA PHE A 6 -54.98 -31.83 8.60
C PHE A 6 -54.72 -30.63 9.51
N THR A 7 -55.75 -30.31 10.26
CA THR A 7 -55.92 -29.25 11.25
C THR A 7 -55.68 -29.83 12.65
N LEU A 8 -55.14 -28.98 13.55
CA LEU A 8 -55.36 -28.94 15.00
C LEU A 8 -54.79 -30.06 15.92
N LEU A 9 -53.97 -29.57 16.89
CA LEU A 9 -54.28 -29.75 18.32
C LEU A 9 -53.31 -28.92 19.18
N GLN A 10 -53.88 -27.89 19.84
CA GLN A 10 -53.31 -27.30 21.08
C GLN A 10 -53.77 -28.12 22.27
N PRO A 11 -53.06 -28.08 23.39
CA PRO A 11 -53.70 -28.10 24.68
C PRO A 11 -53.35 -26.88 25.55
N HIS A 12 -54.38 -26.22 26.04
CA HIS A 12 -54.40 -25.36 27.22
C HIS A 12 -54.22 -26.20 28.51
N PHE A 13 -53.44 -25.68 29.46
CA PHE A 13 -53.55 -25.79 30.92
C PHE A 13 -52.54 -24.81 31.48
N GLY A 14 -52.76 -23.88 32.39
CA GLY A 14 -53.67 -23.81 33.51
C GLY A 14 -52.87 -23.00 34.56
N ALA A 15 -53.41 -21.89 35.02
CA ALA A 15 -52.83 -20.97 35.98
C ALA A 15 -52.58 -21.63 37.36
N GLY A 16 -51.44 -21.35 37.97
CA GLY A 16 -51.13 -21.68 39.35
C GLY A 16 -50.21 -20.62 39.97
N GLN A 17 -50.80 -19.69 40.70
CA GLN A 17 -50.07 -18.74 41.55
C GLN A 17 -49.30 -19.46 42.64
N CYS A 18 -48.01 -19.18 42.79
CA CYS A 18 -47.36 -19.32 44.09
C CYS A 18 -46.35 -18.18 44.34
N ARG A 19 -46.76 -17.33 45.24
CA ARG A 19 -46.06 -16.16 45.76
C ARG A 19 -45.08 -16.66 46.84
N LYS A 20 -43.73 -16.59 46.56
CA LYS A 20 -42.74 -16.61 47.68
C LYS A 20 -41.75 -15.45 47.46
N ARG A 21 -41.82 -14.50 48.40
CA ARG A 21 -40.78 -13.50 48.67
C ARG A 21 -39.52 -14.23 49.13
N GLY A 22 -38.41 -13.98 48.50
CA GLY A 22 -37.06 -14.33 48.95
C GLY A 22 -36.09 -13.30 48.43
N ALA A 23 -35.52 -12.55 49.35
CA ALA A 23 -34.45 -11.60 49.05
C ALA A 23 -33.26 -12.35 48.41
N GLY A 24 -33.13 -12.27 47.12
CA GLY A 24 -31.99 -12.67 46.35
C GLY A 24 -31.26 -11.42 45.88
N ILE A 25 -30.15 -11.15 46.48
CA ILE A 25 -29.18 -10.14 46.11
C ILE A 25 -28.93 -10.27 44.63
N ASP A 26 -29.17 -9.20 43.85
CA ASP A 26 -28.83 -9.08 42.44
C ASP A 26 -27.30 -9.23 42.23
N MET A 27 -26.86 -10.47 42.09
CA MET A 27 -25.50 -10.85 41.71
C MET A 27 -25.34 -10.95 40.16
N ILE A 28 -26.12 -10.18 39.39
CA ILE A 28 -26.05 -10.16 37.91
C ILE A 28 -25.71 -8.73 37.41
N SER A 29 -24.89 -7.99 38.11
CA SER A 29 -24.41 -6.70 37.56
C SER A 29 -22.91 -6.51 37.59
N LEU A 30 -22.13 -7.58 37.80
CA LEU A 30 -20.67 -7.54 37.70
C LEU A 30 -20.11 -8.42 36.53
N ALA A 31 -20.94 -8.78 35.58
CA ALA A 31 -20.50 -9.41 34.35
C ALA A 31 -20.05 -8.33 33.36
N SER A 32 -18.75 -8.06 33.39
CA SER A 32 -17.95 -7.54 32.29
C SER A 32 -18.51 -6.32 31.54
N SER A 33 -18.17 -5.14 31.97
CA SER A 33 -17.96 -4.01 31.07
C SER A 33 -16.75 -4.28 30.18
N SER A 34 -16.76 -5.33 29.38
CA SER A 34 -15.92 -5.40 28.17
C SER A 34 -16.51 -4.37 27.23
N GLY A 35 -15.99 -3.13 27.31
CA GLY A 35 -16.50 -2.00 26.58
C GLY A 35 -16.63 -2.35 25.10
N TYR A 36 -17.88 -2.33 24.61
CA TYR A 36 -18.18 -2.56 23.19
C TYR A 36 -17.44 -1.51 22.36
N ILE A 37 -16.35 -1.93 21.72
CA ILE A 37 -15.57 -1.04 20.85
C ILE A 37 -16.42 -0.70 19.63
N SER A 38 -16.67 0.59 19.40
CA SER A 38 -17.52 1.03 18.30
C SER A 38 -16.86 0.72 16.95
N ARG A 39 -17.69 0.44 15.92
CA ARG A 39 -17.20 0.26 14.55
C ARG A 39 -16.38 1.46 14.01
N LYS A 40 -16.70 2.69 14.49
CA LYS A 40 -15.95 3.90 14.16
C LYS A 40 -14.54 3.85 14.76
N THR A 41 -14.40 3.38 15.99
CA THR A 41 -13.10 3.24 16.68
C THR A 41 -12.24 2.21 15.98
N HIS A 42 -12.78 1.04 15.58
CA HIS A 42 -12.06 0.06 14.77
C HIS A 42 -11.58 0.65 13.45
N ARG A 43 -12.45 1.40 12.75
CA ARG A 43 -12.09 2.06 11.49
C ARG A 43 -10.97 3.08 11.65
N LEU A 44 -11.01 3.90 12.71
CA LEU A 44 -9.96 4.87 13.00
C LEU A 44 -8.63 4.18 13.34
N ALA A 45 -8.66 3.13 14.15
CA ALA A 45 -7.47 2.37 14.52
C ALA A 45 -6.79 1.72 13.29
N VAL A 46 -7.57 1.05 12.44
CA VAL A 46 -7.05 0.43 11.22
C VAL A 46 -6.58 1.50 10.23
N GLY A 47 -7.31 2.61 10.11
CA GLY A 47 -6.88 3.76 9.31
C GLY A 47 -5.55 4.34 9.78
N ALA A 48 -5.34 4.46 11.09
CA ALA A 48 -4.06 4.87 11.66
C ALA A 48 -2.94 3.90 11.30
N LEU A 49 -3.17 2.58 11.32
CA LEU A 49 -2.16 1.57 10.93
C LEU A 49 -1.77 1.71 9.45
N PHE A 50 -2.73 1.97 8.54
CA PHE A 50 -2.41 2.27 7.13
C PHE A 50 -1.58 3.55 7.00
N PHE A 51 -1.90 4.57 7.80
CA PHE A 51 -1.14 5.80 7.83
C PHE A 51 0.29 5.55 8.34
N LEU A 52 0.48 4.79 9.41
CA LEU A 52 1.81 4.45 9.96
C LEU A 52 2.66 3.68 8.95
N LEU A 53 2.07 2.71 8.23
CA LEU A 53 2.75 1.95 7.18
C LEU A 53 3.21 2.88 6.05
N GLY A 54 2.33 3.76 5.55
CA GLY A 54 2.66 4.72 4.51
C GLY A 54 3.74 5.72 4.96
N LEU A 55 3.66 6.19 6.21
CA LEU A 55 4.64 7.10 6.80
C LEU A 55 6.04 6.44 6.88
N CYS A 56 6.09 5.18 7.31
CA CYS A 56 7.33 4.41 7.42
C CYS A 56 8.03 4.27 6.06
N PHE A 57 7.31 3.73 5.08
CA PHE A 57 7.83 3.48 3.74
C PHE A 57 8.28 4.78 3.04
N ALA A 58 7.45 5.81 3.06
CA ALA A 58 7.77 7.05 2.38
C ALA A 58 8.85 7.88 3.09
N SER A 59 9.03 7.72 4.40
CA SER A 59 10.17 8.31 5.11
C SER A 59 11.49 7.72 4.62
N TRP A 60 11.57 6.40 4.42
CA TRP A 60 12.72 5.77 3.77
C TRP A 60 12.91 6.32 2.35
N ALA A 61 11.88 6.25 1.50
CA ALA A 61 11.93 6.68 0.10
C ALA A 61 12.44 8.12 -0.04
N SER A 62 11.98 9.03 0.81
CA SER A 62 12.41 10.44 0.80
C SER A 62 13.91 10.63 1.07
N ARG A 63 14.57 9.66 1.74
CA ARG A 63 15.98 9.75 2.15
C ARG A 63 16.94 8.95 1.27
N ILE A 64 16.46 8.26 0.23
CA ILE A 64 17.29 7.50 -0.71
C ILE A 64 18.43 8.34 -1.28
N PRO A 65 18.23 9.61 -1.72
CA PRO A 65 19.33 10.44 -2.22
C PRO A 65 20.41 10.74 -1.18
N SER A 66 20.00 10.88 0.10
CA SER A 66 20.93 11.11 1.22
C SER A 66 21.75 9.85 1.52
N VAL A 67 21.11 8.69 1.50
CA VAL A 67 21.76 7.38 1.72
C VAL A 67 22.69 7.05 0.56
N GLN A 68 22.27 7.26 -0.69
CA GLN A 68 23.13 7.09 -1.87
C GLN A 68 24.42 7.91 -1.75
N GLN A 69 24.30 9.18 -1.38
CA GLN A 69 25.45 10.07 -1.18
C GLN A 69 26.36 9.58 -0.05
N LYS A 70 25.78 9.20 1.10
CA LYS A 70 26.51 8.68 2.27
C LYS A 70 27.32 7.43 1.92
N MET A 71 26.74 6.53 1.10
CA MET A 71 27.36 5.27 0.69
C MET A 71 28.34 5.43 -0.50
N GLY A 72 28.29 6.56 -1.21
CA GLY A 72 29.15 6.80 -2.38
C GLY A 72 28.87 5.86 -3.56
N VAL A 73 27.65 5.33 -3.69
CA VAL A 73 27.31 4.33 -4.71
C VAL A 73 26.82 4.96 -6.02
N SER A 74 27.16 4.31 -7.14
CA SER A 74 26.65 4.65 -8.46
C SER A 74 25.14 4.36 -8.57
N GLU A 75 24.50 4.83 -9.64
CA GLU A 75 23.10 4.53 -9.93
C GLU A 75 22.85 3.03 -10.13
N ALA A 76 23.76 2.35 -10.84
CA ALA A 76 23.67 0.91 -11.05
C ALA A 76 23.75 0.14 -9.72
N ALA A 77 24.70 0.52 -8.84
CA ALA A 77 24.81 -0.08 -7.51
C ALA A 77 23.59 0.23 -6.64
N LEU A 78 23.07 1.47 -6.69
CA LEU A 78 21.85 1.86 -5.98
C LEU A 78 20.65 1.01 -6.44
N GLY A 79 20.46 0.80 -7.74
CA GLY A 79 19.40 -0.06 -8.27
C GLY A 79 19.47 -1.49 -7.72
N GLY A 80 20.68 -2.06 -7.62
CA GLY A 80 20.91 -3.35 -6.97
C GLY A 80 20.61 -3.35 -5.47
N VAL A 81 20.96 -2.28 -4.76
CA VAL A 81 20.70 -2.11 -3.33
C VAL A 81 19.18 -2.01 -3.06
N LEU A 82 18.47 -1.23 -3.85
CA LEU A 82 17.02 -1.04 -3.69
C LEU A 82 16.22 -2.31 -3.97
N LEU A 83 16.75 -3.24 -4.77
CA LEU A 83 16.16 -4.56 -4.99
C LEU A 83 16.00 -5.38 -3.69
N ALA A 84 16.77 -5.07 -2.64
CA ALA A 84 16.74 -5.81 -1.39
C ALA A 84 15.36 -5.73 -0.68
N ILE A 85 14.64 -4.59 -0.78
CA ILE A 85 13.30 -4.43 -0.19
C ILE A 85 12.30 -5.37 -0.85
N PRO A 86 12.06 -5.32 -2.18
CA PRO A 86 11.11 -6.22 -2.81
C PRO A 86 11.51 -7.70 -2.75
N LEU A 87 12.81 -8.02 -2.64
CA LEU A 87 13.23 -9.40 -2.35
C LEU A 87 12.82 -9.84 -0.95
N GLY A 88 13.00 -8.98 0.06
CA GLY A 88 12.51 -9.24 1.42
C GLY A 88 10.99 -9.45 1.46
N GLN A 89 10.25 -8.62 0.73
CA GLN A 89 8.79 -8.78 0.58
C GLN A 89 8.43 -10.12 -0.08
N LEU A 90 9.06 -10.46 -1.19
CA LEU A 90 8.78 -11.70 -1.94
C LEU A 90 9.02 -12.96 -1.09
N VAL A 91 10.18 -13.02 -0.43
CA VAL A 91 10.55 -14.17 0.42
C VAL A 91 9.61 -14.31 1.62
N SER A 92 9.12 -13.19 2.16
CA SER A 92 8.22 -13.19 3.31
C SER A 92 6.75 -13.40 2.97
N LEU A 93 6.33 -13.38 1.70
CA LEU A 93 4.93 -13.53 1.30
C LEU A 93 4.25 -14.80 1.88
N PRO A 94 4.83 -16.01 1.72
CA PRO A 94 4.23 -17.23 2.30
C PRO A 94 4.21 -17.20 3.82
N LEU A 95 5.28 -16.67 4.43
CA LEU A 95 5.40 -16.54 5.89
C LEU A 95 4.35 -15.58 6.45
N ALA A 96 4.13 -14.45 5.82
CA ALA A 96 3.17 -13.44 6.27
C ALA A 96 1.74 -13.99 6.24
N GLY A 97 1.34 -14.64 5.16
CA GLY A 97 0.02 -15.28 5.05
C GLY A 97 -0.18 -16.36 6.11
N TRP A 98 0.82 -17.25 6.29
CA TRP A 98 0.78 -18.31 7.31
C TRP A 98 0.72 -17.75 8.74
N LEU A 99 1.51 -16.72 9.05
CA LEU A 99 1.49 -16.07 10.37
C LEU A 99 0.13 -15.43 10.66
N VAL A 100 -0.46 -14.73 9.69
CA VAL A 100 -1.79 -14.12 9.85
C VAL A 100 -2.84 -15.19 10.07
N ALA A 101 -2.82 -16.30 9.32
CA ALA A 101 -3.76 -17.40 9.50
C ALA A 101 -3.61 -18.08 10.87
N LYS A 102 -2.37 -18.25 11.38
CA LYS A 102 -2.09 -18.98 12.62
C LYS A 102 -2.17 -18.12 13.88
N GLN A 103 -1.72 -16.87 13.82
CA GLN A 103 -1.57 -15.99 15.00
C GLN A 103 -2.60 -14.85 15.04
N GLY A 104 -3.33 -14.65 13.93
CA GLY A 104 -4.23 -13.53 13.73
C GLY A 104 -3.52 -12.25 13.30
N SER A 105 -4.18 -11.45 12.48
CA SER A 105 -3.60 -10.23 11.89
C SER A 105 -3.20 -9.20 12.96
N ARG A 106 -3.92 -9.14 14.09
CA ARG A 106 -3.60 -8.25 15.20
C ARG A 106 -2.20 -8.45 15.77
N ARG A 107 -1.76 -9.72 15.97
CA ARG A 107 -0.41 -10.00 16.47
C ARG A 107 0.64 -9.74 15.42
N VAL A 108 0.35 -10.13 14.19
CA VAL A 108 1.31 -10.01 13.08
C VAL A 108 1.58 -8.54 12.74
N VAL A 109 0.58 -7.65 12.83
CA VAL A 109 0.81 -6.21 12.63
C VAL A 109 1.74 -5.63 13.69
N LEU A 110 1.66 -6.09 14.95
CA LEU A 110 2.59 -5.65 16.01
C LEU A 110 4.03 -6.03 15.68
N TRP A 111 4.24 -7.26 15.22
CA TRP A 111 5.57 -7.74 14.82
C TRP A 111 6.09 -7.01 13.58
N GLY A 112 5.23 -6.84 12.56
CA GLY A 112 5.59 -6.16 11.33
C GLY A 112 6.02 -4.71 11.58
N VAL A 113 5.18 -3.92 12.25
CA VAL A 113 5.49 -2.52 12.57
C VAL A 113 6.70 -2.38 13.50
N GLY A 114 6.85 -3.30 14.47
CA GLY A 114 8.04 -3.34 15.33
C GLY A 114 9.32 -3.61 14.52
N LEU A 115 9.25 -4.56 13.57
CA LEU A 115 10.36 -4.88 12.69
C LEU A 115 10.69 -3.73 11.74
N ASP A 116 9.66 -3.05 11.18
CA ASP A 116 9.81 -1.85 10.35
C ASP A 116 10.52 -0.73 11.11
N ALA A 117 10.12 -0.48 12.36
CA ALA A 117 10.74 0.55 13.19
C ALA A 117 12.24 0.24 13.47
N VAL A 118 12.56 -1.00 13.82
CA VAL A 118 13.95 -1.44 14.05
C VAL A 118 14.77 -1.34 12.77
N ALA A 119 14.22 -1.83 11.64
CA ALA A 119 14.88 -1.76 10.35
C ALA A 119 15.13 -0.31 9.92
N LEU A 120 14.15 0.58 10.11
CA LEU A 120 14.28 2.01 9.79
C LEU A 120 15.42 2.66 10.59
N LEU A 121 15.56 2.34 11.88
CA LEU A 121 16.70 2.79 12.68
C LEU A 121 18.01 2.27 12.09
N GLY A 122 18.10 0.98 11.78
CA GLY A 122 19.28 0.39 11.14
C GLY A 122 19.67 1.08 9.84
N LEU A 123 18.68 1.37 8.97
CA LEU A 123 18.87 2.10 7.71
C LEU A 123 19.46 3.50 7.93
N GLY A 124 19.06 4.18 9.00
CA GLY A 124 19.55 5.53 9.31
C GLY A 124 21.01 5.57 9.74
N TRP A 125 21.45 4.56 10.48
CA TRP A 125 22.80 4.48 11.01
C TRP A 125 23.76 3.63 10.19
N ALA A 126 23.30 2.85 9.21
CA ALA A 126 24.18 2.06 8.33
C ALA A 126 25.33 2.92 7.81
N GLY A 127 26.57 2.47 8.04
CA GLY A 127 27.81 3.11 7.59
C GLY A 127 28.42 2.42 6.36
N SER A 128 27.89 1.25 5.96
CA SER A 128 28.39 0.45 4.83
C SER A 128 27.25 -0.31 4.17
N LEU A 129 27.49 -0.78 2.93
CA LEU A 129 26.51 -1.61 2.20
C LEU A 129 26.19 -2.93 2.92
N TRP A 130 27.19 -3.53 3.60
CA TRP A 130 27.00 -4.75 4.39
C TRP A 130 26.04 -4.59 5.56
N GLN A 131 25.92 -3.37 6.11
CA GLN A 131 24.95 -3.03 7.14
C GLN A 131 23.60 -2.62 6.52
N LEU A 132 23.63 -1.92 5.39
CA LEU A 132 22.45 -1.40 4.73
C LEU A 132 21.58 -2.52 4.13
N LEU A 133 22.19 -3.47 3.41
CA LEU A 133 21.47 -4.54 2.71
C LEU A 133 20.60 -5.40 3.63
N PRO A 134 21.11 -5.96 4.75
CA PRO A 134 20.25 -6.73 5.66
C PRO A 134 19.13 -5.87 6.27
N CYS A 135 19.39 -4.59 6.57
CA CYS A 135 18.34 -3.69 7.07
C CYS A 135 17.24 -3.48 6.01
N LEU A 136 17.58 -3.37 4.72
CA LEU A 136 16.60 -3.26 3.63
C LEU A 136 15.78 -4.55 3.46
N VAL A 137 16.41 -5.72 3.54
CA VAL A 137 15.70 -7.00 3.51
C VAL A 137 14.72 -7.10 4.68
N VAL A 138 15.18 -6.79 5.90
CA VAL A 138 14.33 -6.80 7.10
C VAL A 138 13.19 -5.79 6.99
N PHE A 139 13.46 -4.60 6.44
CA PHE A 139 12.44 -3.59 6.15
C PHE A 139 11.41 -4.10 5.13
N GLY A 140 11.85 -4.83 4.10
CA GLY A 140 10.93 -5.50 3.16
C GLY A 140 10.06 -6.57 3.82
N VAL A 141 10.65 -7.38 4.70
CA VAL A 141 9.91 -8.41 5.48
C VAL A 141 8.89 -7.76 6.41
N GLY A 142 9.30 -6.77 7.22
CA GLY A 142 8.42 -6.04 8.12
C GLY A 142 7.28 -5.37 7.40
N GLY A 143 7.58 -4.62 6.31
CA GLY A 143 6.60 -3.95 5.47
C GLY A 143 5.57 -4.92 4.87
N ASN A 144 5.98 -6.12 4.45
CA ASN A 144 5.06 -7.14 3.94
C ASN A 144 4.16 -7.73 5.05
N LEU A 145 4.74 -8.05 6.22
CA LEU A 145 3.97 -8.51 7.39
C LEU A 145 2.92 -7.47 7.79
N THR A 146 3.32 -6.19 7.86
CA THR A 146 2.45 -5.07 8.18
C THR A 146 1.35 -4.94 7.13
N ASN A 147 1.71 -4.96 5.84
CA ASN A 147 0.77 -4.77 4.73
C ASN A 147 -0.31 -5.85 4.71
N ILE A 148 0.05 -7.13 4.77
CA ILE A 148 -0.93 -8.23 4.77
C ILE A 148 -1.83 -8.14 5.99
N SER A 149 -1.26 -7.83 7.16
CA SER A 149 -2.01 -7.73 8.41
C SER A 149 -3.01 -6.57 8.42
N VAL A 150 -2.60 -5.37 7.99
CA VAL A 150 -3.51 -4.20 7.98
C VAL A 150 -4.62 -4.37 6.94
N ASN A 151 -4.34 -5.01 5.79
CA ASN A 151 -5.37 -5.33 4.80
C ASN A 151 -6.37 -6.36 5.35
N THR A 152 -5.92 -7.38 6.08
CA THR A 152 -6.80 -8.33 6.77
C THR A 152 -7.66 -7.62 7.81
N GLN A 153 -7.09 -6.73 8.61
CA GLN A 153 -7.83 -5.88 9.56
C GLN A 153 -8.87 -4.99 8.85
N ALA A 154 -8.51 -4.40 7.70
CA ALA A 154 -9.42 -3.56 6.91
C ALA A 154 -10.64 -4.35 6.42
N VAL A 155 -10.44 -5.60 5.94
CA VAL A 155 -11.53 -6.52 5.57
C VAL A 155 -12.42 -6.83 6.79
N GLY A 156 -11.82 -7.07 7.96
CA GLY A 156 -12.55 -7.26 9.22
C GLY A 156 -13.43 -6.06 9.57
N VAL A 157 -12.89 -4.83 9.44
CA VAL A 157 -13.67 -3.61 9.67
C VAL A 157 -14.78 -3.43 8.63
N GLU A 158 -14.51 -3.70 7.35
CA GLU A 158 -15.50 -3.57 6.27
C GLU A 158 -16.74 -4.45 6.54
N ARG A 159 -16.57 -5.64 7.09
CA ARG A 159 -17.67 -6.50 7.52
C ARG A 159 -18.54 -5.86 8.58
N LEU A 160 -17.98 -5.10 9.55
CA LEU A 160 -18.73 -4.35 10.56
C LEU A 160 -19.61 -3.25 9.95
N TYR A 161 -19.31 -2.81 8.74
CA TYR A 161 -20.08 -1.83 7.96
C TYR A 161 -21.04 -2.47 6.95
N GLN A 162 -21.39 -3.76 7.15
CA GLN A 162 -22.31 -4.49 6.25
C GLN A 162 -21.84 -4.48 4.80
N HIS A 163 -20.56 -4.73 4.60
CA HIS A 163 -19.88 -4.76 3.30
C HIS A 163 -19.95 -3.46 2.48
N LYS A 164 -20.18 -2.29 3.12
CA LYS A 164 -20.00 -1.02 2.44
C LYS A 164 -18.53 -0.86 2.05
N PRO A 165 -18.21 -0.54 0.79
CA PRO A 165 -16.82 -0.43 0.35
C PRO A 165 -16.12 0.75 1.04
N ILE A 166 -15.23 0.44 2.00
CA ILE A 166 -14.45 1.43 2.75
C ILE A 166 -12.94 1.26 2.55
N MET A 167 -12.52 0.20 1.84
CA MET A 167 -11.12 -0.15 1.61
C MET A 167 -10.33 1.02 0.98
N ALA A 168 -10.92 1.70 -0.01
CA ALA A 168 -10.30 2.85 -0.67
C ALA A 168 -9.92 3.97 0.31
N SER A 169 -10.70 4.18 1.37
CA SER A 169 -10.37 5.19 2.39
C SER A 169 -9.12 4.85 3.18
N PHE A 170 -8.84 3.58 3.43
CA PHE A 170 -7.61 3.14 4.10
C PHE A 170 -6.38 3.36 3.22
N HIS A 171 -6.46 2.98 1.94
CA HIS A 171 -5.39 3.26 0.98
C HIS A 171 -5.20 4.76 0.72
N GLY A 172 -6.26 5.55 0.81
CA GLY A 172 -6.18 7.02 0.80
C GLY A 172 -5.35 7.56 1.97
N LEU A 173 -5.54 7.02 3.19
CA LEU A 173 -4.74 7.37 4.37
C LEU A 173 -3.28 6.97 4.21
N TRP A 174 -2.99 5.82 3.62
CA TRP A 174 -1.63 5.42 3.25
C TRP A 174 -0.96 6.43 2.32
N SER A 175 -1.67 6.90 1.29
CA SER A 175 -1.15 7.90 0.34
C SER A 175 -0.96 9.27 0.98
N LEU A 176 -1.88 9.67 1.85
CA LEU A 176 -1.76 10.90 2.64
C LEU A 176 -0.52 10.87 3.54
N ALA A 177 -0.27 9.73 4.19
CA ALA A 177 0.94 9.52 4.99
C ALA A 177 2.20 9.60 4.13
N GLY A 178 2.15 9.05 2.91
CA GLY A 178 3.23 9.16 1.94
C GLY A 178 3.54 10.62 1.59
N PHE A 179 2.52 11.43 1.35
CA PHE A 179 2.68 12.87 1.14
C PHE A 179 3.31 13.57 2.36
N VAL A 180 2.79 13.30 3.56
CA VAL A 180 3.31 13.89 4.81
C VAL A 180 4.77 13.50 5.00
N ALA A 181 5.12 12.22 4.84
CA ALA A 181 6.50 11.75 4.96
C ALA A 181 7.44 12.35 3.91
N ALA A 182 6.97 12.51 2.67
CA ALA A 182 7.75 13.16 1.61
C ALA A 182 8.03 14.62 1.95
N ALA A 183 7.03 15.36 2.45
CA ALA A 183 7.18 16.76 2.87
C ALA A 183 8.13 16.89 4.08
N VAL A 184 7.96 16.04 5.10
CA VAL A 184 8.86 15.99 6.28
C VAL A 184 10.28 15.62 5.84
N GLY A 185 10.45 14.61 4.97
CA GLY A 185 11.75 14.22 4.44
C GLY A 185 12.44 15.34 3.68
N SER A 186 11.69 16.07 2.83
CA SER A 186 12.19 17.25 2.09
C SER A 186 12.67 18.34 3.06
N PHE A 187 11.85 18.66 4.08
CA PHE A 187 12.21 19.61 5.13
C PHE A 187 13.49 19.19 5.86
N MET A 188 13.61 17.92 6.27
CA MET A 188 14.78 17.39 6.97
C MET A 188 16.04 17.43 6.10
N ILE A 189 15.93 17.19 4.78
CA ILE A 189 17.05 17.32 3.83
C ILE A 189 17.48 18.78 3.73
N GLY A 190 16.55 19.70 3.57
CA GLY A 190 16.81 21.15 3.47
C GLY A 190 17.56 21.69 4.70
N HIS A 191 17.27 21.18 5.89
CA HIS A 191 17.91 21.56 7.15
C HIS A 191 19.16 20.71 7.48
N ALA A 192 19.63 19.90 6.53
CA ALA A 192 20.79 19.01 6.70
C ALA A 192 20.68 18.03 7.89
N VAL A 193 19.47 17.68 8.33
CA VAL A 193 19.24 16.69 9.38
C VAL A 193 19.69 15.31 8.89
N PRO A 194 20.55 14.58 9.62
CA PRO A 194 20.99 13.25 9.23
C PRO A 194 19.82 12.23 9.12
N PRO A 195 19.88 11.24 8.21
CA PRO A 195 18.85 10.21 8.09
C PRO A 195 18.55 9.48 9.39
N GLY A 196 19.58 9.15 10.20
CA GLY A 196 19.41 8.47 11.48
C GLY A 196 18.53 9.25 12.46
N VAL A 197 18.76 10.57 12.59
CA VAL A 197 17.95 11.43 13.46
C VAL A 197 16.50 11.49 12.97
N HIS A 198 16.28 11.70 11.65
CA HIS A 198 14.94 11.68 11.08
C HIS A 198 14.22 10.36 11.37
N PHE A 199 14.88 9.23 11.17
CA PHE A 199 14.27 7.92 11.36
C PHE A 199 13.99 7.57 12.83
N VAL A 200 14.72 8.16 13.81
CA VAL A 200 14.36 8.03 15.24
C VAL A 200 12.99 8.66 15.51
N PHE A 201 12.77 9.90 15.03
CA PHE A 201 11.47 10.55 15.20
C PHE A 201 10.33 9.77 14.54
N ILE A 202 10.55 9.25 13.33
CA ILE A 202 9.55 8.44 12.63
C ILE A 202 9.31 7.12 13.37
N ALA A 203 10.34 6.40 13.78
CA ALA A 203 10.20 5.14 14.53
C ALA A 203 9.46 5.34 15.85
N ALA A 204 9.80 6.39 16.61
CA ALA A 204 9.11 6.73 17.85
C ALA A 204 7.63 7.05 17.60
N PHE A 205 7.31 7.83 16.56
CA PHE A 205 5.93 8.15 16.18
C PHE A 205 5.15 6.89 15.77
N ILE A 206 5.76 6.00 14.97
CA ILE A 206 5.14 4.75 14.53
C ILE A 206 4.85 3.84 15.73
N LEU A 207 5.81 3.67 16.64
CA LEU A 207 5.62 2.83 17.83
C LEU A 207 4.58 3.40 18.79
N ALA A 208 4.54 4.71 18.98
CA ALA A 208 3.50 5.38 19.77
C ALA A 208 2.12 5.21 19.13
N GLY A 209 2.01 5.44 17.83
CA GLY A 209 0.76 5.23 17.08
C GLY A 209 0.28 3.76 17.11
N LEU A 210 1.22 2.81 17.01
CA LEU A 210 0.94 1.39 17.18
C LEU A 210 0.39 1.08 18.56
N ALA A 211 1.03 1.58 19.63
CA ALA A 211 0.59 1.36 21.01
C ALA A 211 -0.83 1.86 21.25
N VAL A 212 -1.19 3.02 20.68
CA VAL A 212 -2.55 3.57 20.75
C VAL A 212 -3.54 2.75 19.94
N SER A 213 -3.16 2.35 18.71
CA SER A 213 -4.09 1.71 17.76
C SER A 213 -4.31 0.22 18.03
N ALA A 214 -3.31 -0.48 18.54
CA ALA A 214 -3.31 -1.94 18.68
C ALA A 214 -4.45 -2.46 19.56
N GLY A 215 -4.84 -1.71 20.60
CA GLY A 215 -5.95 -2.06 21.50
C GLY A 215 -7.31 -2.12 20.81
N TYR A 216 -7.45 -1.36 19.72
CA TYR A 216 -8.72 -1.11 19.02
C TYR A 216 -8.82 -1.83 17.67
N THR A 217 -7.87 -2.69 17.31
CA THR A 217 -7.95 -3.55 16.12
C THR A 217 -9.00 -4.64 16.30
N VAL A 218 -9.53 -5.19 15.20
CA VAL A 218 -10.52 -6.27 15.21
C VAL A 218 -9.87 -7.54 15.78
N ARG A 219 -10.57 -8.23 16.69
CA ARG A 219 -10.05 -9.42 17.37
C ARG A 219 -10.31 -10.72 16.60
N GLU A 220 -11.44 -10.78 15.90
CA GLU A 220 -11.83 -11.93 15.09
C GLU A 220 -11.41 -11.70 13.65
N ASP A 221 -10.32 -12.32 13.27
CA ASP A 221 -9.86 -12.36 11.90
C ASP A 221 -10.64 -13.42 11.15
N SER A 222 -11.26 -13.01 10.06
CA SER A 222 -11.65 -13.96 9.04
C SER A 222 -10.40 -14.43 8.32
N GLY A 223 -9.98 -15.61 8.67
CA GLY A 223 -8.77 -16.22 8.10
C GLY A 223 -8.76 -16.10 6.57
N VAL A 224 -7.61 -15.82 6.04
CA VAL A 224 -7.28 -16.17 4.65
C VAL A 224 -7.55 -17.66 4.54
N ASP A 225 -8.37 -18.08 3.57
CA ASP A 225 -8.63 -19.51 3.34
C ASP A 225 -7.28 -20.19 3.09
N PRO A 226 -6.84 -21.12 3.97
CA PRO A 226 -5.54 -21.79 3.82
C PRO A 226 -5.44 -22.62 2.54
N ASN A 227 -6.58 -22.94 1.91
CA ASN A 227 -6.68 -23.75 0.71
C ASN A 227 -6.70 -22.92 -0.58
N GLN A 228 -6.63 -21.57 -0.50
CA GLN A 228 -6.52 -20.79 -1.72
C GLN A 228 -5.17 -21.07 -2.40
N PRO A 229 -5.17 -21.44 -3.69
CA PRO A 229 -3.94 -21.73 -4.40
C PRO A 229 -3.07 -20.46 -4.48
N VAL A 230 -1.80 -20.59 -4.10
CA VAL A 230 -0.81 -19.51 -4.10
C VAL A 230 -0.50 -19.02 -5.53
N PHE A 231 -0.70 -19.89 -6.51
CA PHE A 231 -0.44 -19.57 -7.93
C PHE A 231 -1.54 -20.13 -8.83
N VAL A 232 -2.09 -19.28 -9.67
CA VAL A 232 -3.07 -19.64 -10.69
C VAL A 232 -2.60 -19.10 -12.04
N LYS A 233 -2.63 -19.94 -13.08
CA LYS A 233 -2.29 -19.52 -14.42
C LYS A 233 -3.37 -18.53 -14.93
N PRO A 234 -3.04 -17.25 -15.17
CA PRO A 234 -4.02 -16.27 -15.64
C PRO A 234 -4.45 -16.55 -17.08
N ASP A 235 -5.70 -16.23 -17.41
CA ASP A 235 -6.19 -16.19 -18.77
C ASP A 235 -5.68 -14.95 -19.54
N LYS A 236 -6.05 -14.81 -20.82
CA LYS A 236 -5.58 -13.68 -21.67
C LYS A 236 -6.06 -12.32 -21.17
N GLU A 237 -7.26 -12.23 -20.58
CA GLU A 237 -7.80 -10.97 -20.05
C GLU A 237 -7.04 -10.57 -18.78
N LEU A 238 -6.81 -11.51 -17.87
CA LEU A 238 -6.03 -11.28 -16.66
C LEU A 238 -4.55 -11.00 -16.95
N LEU A 239 -3.96 -11.61 -18.00
CA LEU A 239 -2.62 -11.26 -18.46
C LEU A 239 -2.55 -9.80 -18.93
N GLY A 240 -3.57 -9.33 -19.65
CA GLY A 240 -3.66 -7.93 -20.07
C GLY A 240 -3.78 -6.97 -18.88
N LEU A 241 -4.63 -7.28 -17.91
CA LEU A 241 -4.75 -6.52 -16.66
C LEU A 241 -3.44 -6.57 -15.85
N GLY A 242 -2.79 -7.71 -15.78
CA GLY A 242 -1.47 -7.88 -15.17
C GLY A 242 -0.40 -7.03 -15.84
N ALA A 243 -0.38 -6.97 -17.17
CA ALA A 243 0.54 -6.12 -17.92
C ALA A 243 0.33 -4.62 -17.63
N ILE A 244 -0.93 -4.18 -17.51
CA ILE A 244 -1.26 -2.81 -17.10
C ILE A 244 -0.75 -2.57 -15.66
N ALA A 245 -1.00 -3.49 -14.73
CA ALA A 245 -0.52 -3.39 -13.35
C ALA A 245 1.01 -3.36 -13.29
N PHE A 246 1.70 -4.20 -14.07
CA PHE A 246 3.17 -4.20 -14.18
C PHE A 246 3.70 -2.84 -14.61
N CYS A 247 3.17 -2.31 -15.74
CA CYS A 247 3.61 -1.01 -16.26
C CYS A 247 3.29 0.14 -15.30
N ALA A 248 2.15 0.09 -14.60
CA ALA A 248 1.79 1.11 -13.63
C ALA A 248 2.69 1.06 -12.38
N LEU A 249 2.95 -0.15 -11.85
CA LEU A 249 3.75 -0.33 -10.63
C LEU A 249 5.24 -0.07 -10.87
N ILE A 250 5.76 -0.31 -12.08
CA ILE A 250 7.15 0.12 -12.41
C ILE A 250 7.23 1.65 -12.48
N CYS A 251 6.21 2.35 -13.01
CA CYS A 251 6.16 3.81 -13.00
C CYS A 251 6.06 4.36 -11.57
N GLU A 252 5.19 3.78 -10.73
CA GLU A 252 5.01 4.16 -9.34
C GLU A 252 6.29 3.93 -8.53
N GLY A 253 6.93 2.76 -8.67
CA GLY A 253 8.20 2.43 -8.02
C GLY A 253 9.35 3.35 -8.44
N ALA A 254 9.43 3.70 -9.72
CA ALA A 254 10.39 4.69 -10.21
C ALA A 254 10.26 6.03 -9.49
N MET A 255 9.03 6.48 -9.23
CA MET A 255 8.80 7.73 -8.53
C MET A 255 9.14 7.64 -7.04
N PHE A 256 8.88 6.50 -6.39
CA PHE A 256 9.28 6.29 -4.99
C PHE A 256 10.79 6.30 -4.81
N ASP A 257 11.50 5.55 -5.63
CA ASP A 257 12.91 5.27 -5.40
C ASP A 257 13.85 6.28 -6.05
N TRP A 258 13.45 6.86 -7.18
CA TRP A 258 14.36 7.61 -8.04
C TRP A 258 14.02 9.09 -8.20
N SER A 259 12.84 9.56 -7.76
CA SER A 259 12.46 10.97 -7.91
C SER A 259 13.43 11.94 -7.23
N GLY A 260 13.83 11.64 -5.99
CA GLY A 260 14.81 12.45 -5.26
C GLY A 260 16.21 12.40 -5.89
N VAL A 261 16.62 11.22 -6.40
CA VAL A 261 17.89 11.07 -7.12
C VAL A 261 17.87 11.88 -8.43
N TYR A 262 16.73 11.84 -9.14
CA TYR A 262 16.53 12.62 -10.36
C TYR A 262 16.65 14.14 -10.10
N PHE A 263 15.97 14.63 -9.08
CA PHE A 263 16.06 16.05 -8.70
C PHE A 263 17.47 16.46 -8.29
N LYS A 264 18.19 15.60 -7.59
CA LYS A 264 19.57 15.87 -7.17
C LYS A 264 20.56 15.85 -8.35
N LYS A 265 20.47 14.84 -9.23
CA LYS A 265 21.50 14.59 -10.26
C LYS A 265 21.19 15.19 -11.62
N VAL A 266 19.92 15.19 -12.05
CA VAL A 266 19.51 15.67 -13.37
C VAL A 266 19.09 17.15 -13.31
N ILE A 267 18.23 17.48 -12.34
CA ILE A 267 17.75 18.86 -12.15
C ILE A 267 18.82 19.72 -11.48
N GLN A 268 19.75 19.09 -10.75
CA GLN A 268 20.77 19.76 -9.92
C GLN A 268 20.14 20.73 -8.92
N ALA A 269 19.01 20.31 -8.37
CA ALA A 269 18.22 21.09 -7.44
C ALA A 269 18.99 21.40 -6.15
N ASP A 270 18.84 22.61 -5.64
CA ASP A 270 19.34 22.96 -4.32
C ASP A 270 18.83 21.98 -3.27
N LYS A 271 19.59 21.82 -2.17
CA LYS A 271 19.27 20.88 -1.09
C LYS A 271 17.82 20.97 -0.60
N ASN A 272 17.25 22.18 -0.60
CA ASN A 272 15.86 22.43 -0.17
C ASN A 272 14.81 21.85 -1.16
N TRP A 273 15.19 21.63 -2.42
CA TRP A 273 14.30 21.18 -3.50
C TRP A 273 14.52 19.72 -3.91
N VAL A 274 15.54 19.04 -3.37
CA VAL A 274 15.81 17.62 -3.69
C VAL A 274 14.61 16.71 -3.43
N GLY A 275 13.89 16.93 -2.32
CA GLY A 275 12.71 16.14 -1.98
C GLY A 275 11.42 16.63 -2.62
N ALA A 276 11.44 17.80 -3.29
CA ALA A 276 10.23 18.43 -3.81
C ALA A 276 9.55 17.60 -4.91
N GLY A 277 10.33 16.89 -5.74
CA GLY A 277 9.79 16.01 -6.78
C GLY A 277 8.96 14.87 -6.19
N TYR A 278 9.48 14.21 -5.17
CA TYR A 278 8.75 13.14 -4.48
C TYR A 278 7.49 13.69 -3.78
N THR A 279 7.59 14.84 -3.14
CA THR A 279 6.46 15.51 -2.49
C THR A 279 5.36 15.88 -3.49
N ALA A 280 5.74 16.44 -4.65
CA ALA A 280 4.81 16.78 -5.73
C ALA A 280 4.08 15.54 -6.25
N PHE A 281 4.81 14.47 -6.55
CA PHE A 281 4.24 13.19 -6.97
C PHE A 281 3.24 12.65 -5.93
N MET A 282 3.63 12.57 -4.65
CA MET A 282 2.78 12.01 -3.59
C MET A 282 1.55 12.87 -3.30
N SER A 283 1.63 14.20 -3.45
CA SER A 283 0.49 15.10 -3.25
C SER A 283 -0.64 14.80 -4.21
N THR A 284 -0.33 14.72 -5.50
CA THR A 284 -1.33 14.48 -6.54
C THR A 284 -1.74 13.01 -6.61
N MET A 285 -0.87 12.07 -6.24
CA MET A 285 -1.23 10.68 -6.07
C MET A 285 -2.28 10.50 -4.95
N ALA A 286 -2.11 11.16 -3.81
CA ALA A 286 -3.10 11.13 -2.73
C ALA A 286 -4.43 11.74 -3.19
N LEU A 287 -4.40 12.92 -3.79
CA LEU A 287 -5.60 13.59 -4.31
C LEU A 287 -6.32 12.73 -5.37
N GLY A 288 -5.56 12.17 -6.30
CA GLY A 288 -6.11 11.34 -7.37
C GLY A 288 -6.76 10.06 -6.85
N ARG A 289 -6.21 9.43 -5.81
CA ARG A 289 -6.81 8.24 -5.17
C ARG A 289 -8.17 8.53 -4.53
N PHE A 290 -8.34 9.70 -3.89
CA PHE A 290 -9.64 10.09 -3.35
C PHE A 290 -10.67 10.42 -4.44
N GLY A 291 -10.22 10.88 -5.62
CA GLY A 291 -11.09 11.20 -6.76
C GLY A 291 -11.32 10.04 -7.74
N ALA A 292 -10.57 8.95 -7.63
CA ALA A 292 -10.53 7.87 -8.62
C ALA A 292 -11.90 7.22 -8.86
N ASP A 293 -12.65 6.92 -7.81
CA ASP A 293 -13.96 6.29 -7.91
C ASP A 293 -14.99 7.19 -8.59
N TRP A 294 -14.99 8.49 -8.25
CA TRP A 294 -15.86 9.46 -8.89
C TRP A 294 -15.54 9.60 -10.39
N LEU A 295 -14.26 9.64 -10.74
CA LEU A 295 -13.81 9.76 -12.13
C LEU A 295 -14.15 8.50 -12.93
N ALA A 296 -13.95 7.31 -12.33
CA ALA A 296 -14.31 6.03 -12.94
C ALA A 296 -15.83 5.89 -13.15
N HIS A 297 -16.63 6.42 -12.22
CA HIS A 297 -18.09 6.44 -12.38
C HIS A 297 -18.54 7.35 -13.55
N ARG A 298 -17.87 8.49 -13.75
CA ARG A 298 -18.22 9.45 -14.82
C ARG A 298 -17.71 9.06 -16.20
N LEU A 299 -16.48 8.61 -16.33
CA LEU A 299 -15.80 8.37 -17.60
C LEU A 299 -15.74 6.89 -17.99
N GLY A 300 -16.01 6.00 -17.05
CA GLY A 300 -15.77 4.57 -17.15
C GLY A 300 -14.31 4.20 -16.83
N PRO A 301 -14.07 3.01 -16.21
CA PRO A 301 -12.76 2.61 -15.73
C PRO A 301 -11.72 2.54 -16.87
N LYS A 302 -12.09 2.03 -18.02
CA LYS A 302 -11.20 1.92 -19.19
C LYS A 302 -10.62 3.27 -19.64
N ARG A 303 -11.47 4.30 -19.78
CA ARG A 303 -11.02 5.65 -20.18
C ARG A 303 -10.14 6.28 -19.10
N VAL A 304 -10.47 6.07 -17.84
CA VAL A 304 -9.63 6.58 -16.73
C VAL A 304 -8.24 5.96 -16.79
N ILE A 305 -8.11 4.63 -16.98
CA ILE A 305 -6.81 3.97 -17.10
C ILE A 305 -6.03 4.48 -18.32
N GLN A 306 -6.70 4.68 -19.46
CA GLN A 306 -6.06 5.24 -20.67
C GLN A 306 -5.53 6.65 -20.44
N LEU A 307 -6.34 7.54 -19.87
CA LEU A 307 -5.93 8.91 -19.56
C LEU A 307 -4.83 8.93 -18.51
N SER A 308 -4.88 8.05 -17.53
CA SER A 308 -3.85 7.85 -16.51
C SER A 308 -2.49 7.49 -17.11
N GLY A 309 -2.45 6.55 -18.04
CA GLY A 309 -1.24 6.18 -18.78
C GLY A 309 -0.67 7.35 -19.60
N LEU A 310 -1.56 8.08 -20.31
CA LEU A 310 -1.16 9.26 -21.08
C LEU A 310 -0.59 10.38 -20.19
N LEU A 311 -1.24 10.68 -19.05
CA LEU A 311 -0.76 11.66 -18.08
C LEU A 311 0.60 11.28 -17.52
N THR A 312 0.79 10.00 -17.17
CA THR A 312 2.07 9.48 -16.68
C THR A 312 3.16 9.65 -17.74
N ALA A 313 2.89 9.25 -18.98
CA ALA A 313 3.84 9.39 -20.08
C ALA A 313 4.18 10.87 -20.36
N LEU A 314 3.16 11.74 -20.44
CA LEU A 314 3.34 13.16 -20.66
C LEU A 314 4.17 13.81 -19.53
N GLY A 315 3.83 13.53 -18.28
CA GLY A 315 4.53 14.09 -17.12
C GLY A 315 6.01 13.72 -17.10
N LEU A 316 6.33 12.43 -17.32
CA LEU A 316 7.72 11.97 -17.41
C LEU A 316 8.43 12.57 -18.63
N SER A 317 7.76 12.64 -19.79
CA SER A 317 8.33 13.24 -20.99
C SER A 317 8.67 14.72 -20.80
N ILE A 318 7.81 15.50 -20.15
CA ILE A 318 8.09 16.90 -19.79
C ILE A 318 9.35 17.00 -18.93
N ALA A 319 9.44 16.19 -17.87
CA ALA A 319 10.57 16.19 -16.97
C ALA A 319 11.87 15.79 -17.66
N VAL A 320 11.82 14.86 -18.63
CA VAL A 320 13.00 14.37 -19.38
C VAL A 320 13.44 15.37 -20.45
N VAL A 321 12.50 15.93 -21.21
CA VAL A 321 12.83 16.83 -22.33
C VAL A 321 13.26 18.21 -21.84
N LEU A 322 12.57 18.71 -20.83
CA LEU A 322 12.79 20.03 -20.23
C LEU A 322 13.24 19.87 -18.76
N PRO A 323 14.50 19.49 -18.48
CA PRO A 323 14.96 19.15 -17.14
C PRO A 323 15.26 20.41 -16.31
N THR A 324 14.24 21.23 -16.06
CA THR A 324 14.28 22.38 -15.15
C THR A 324 13.42 22.12 -13.91
N LEU A 325 13.66 22.83 -12.82
CA LEU A 325 12.91 22.63 -11.58
C LEU A 325 11.38 22.79 -11.78
N PRO A 326 10.86 23.84 -12.42
CA PRO A 326 9.41 24.01 -12.59
C PRO A 326 8.78 22.93 -13.48
N THR A 327 9.45 22.57 -14.58
CA THR A 327 8.92 21.59 -15.52
C THR A 327 8.96 20.15 -14.96
N ALA A 328 10.00 19.82 -14.19
CA ALA A 328 10.08 18.56 -13.50
C ALA A 328 9.02 18.45 -12.39
N LEU A 329 8.77 19.50 -11.62
CA LEU A 329 7.69 19.55 -10.63
C LEU A 329 6.32 19.36 -11.30
N LEU A 330 6.04 20.09 -12.38
CA LEU A 330 4.81 19.92 -13.15
C LEU A 330 4.68 18.49 -13.69
N GLY A 331 5.76 17.96 -14.25
CA GLY A 331 5.81 16.58 -14.75
C GLY A 331 5.47 15.57 -13.67
N PHE A 332 6.05 15.71 -12.47
CA PHE A 332 5.84 14.77 -11.37
C PHE A 332 4.45 14.91 -10.72
N LEU A 333 3.87 16.11 -10.73
CA LEU A 333 2.45 16.30 -10.39
C LEU A 333 1.53 15.51 -11.36
N LEU A 334 1.80 15.59 -12.67
CA LEU A 334 1.03 14.85 -13.68
C LEU A 334 1.20 13.33 -13.50
N VAL A 335 2.40 12.86 -13.20
CA VAL A 335 2.67 11.43 -12.94
C VAL A 335 1.88 10.94 -11.72
N GLY A 336 1.83 11.73 -10.64
CA GLY A 336 1.07 11.38 -9.44
C GLY A 336 -0.43 11.20 -9.74
N PHE A 337 -1.03 12.11 -10.47
CA PHE A 337 -2.41 11.94 -10.94
C PHE A 337 -2.55 10.72 -11.85
N GLY A 338 -1.61 10.55 -12.78
CA GLY A 338 -1.62 9.46 -13.76
C GLY A 338 -1.57 8.08 -13.11
N THR A 339 -0.71 7.87 -12.11
CA THR A 339 -0.55 6.55 -11.47
C THR A 339 -1.65 6.24 -10.46
N SER A 340 -2.30 7.26 -9.88
CA SER A 340 -3.17 7.14 -8.72
C SER A 340 -4.33 6.15 -8.84
N ALA A 341 -4.98 6.10 -10.02
CA ALA A 341 -6.20 5.34 -10.24
C ALA A 341 -5.97 3.96 -10.90
N VAL A 342 -4.80 3.73 -11.53
CA VAL A 342 -4.59 2.56 -12.40
C VAL A 342 -4.71 1.25 -11.63
N VAL A 343 -3.92 1.07 -10.56
CA VAL A 343 -3.88 -0.18 -9.81
C VAL A 343 -5.22 -0.51 -9.15
N PRO A 344 -5.91 0.41 -8.44
CA PRO A 344 -7.23 0.13 -7.88
C PRO A 344 -8.27 -0.29 -8.93
N LEU A 345 -8.29 0.37 -10.10
CA LEU A 345 -9.24 0.05 -11.16
C LEU A 345 -8.94 -1.29 -11.83
N VAL A 346 -7.66 -1.60 -12.05
CA VAL A 346 -7.23 -2.90 -12.59
C VAL A 346 -7.61 -4.04 -11.64
N TYR A 347 -7.41 -3.86 -10.32
CA TYR A 347 -7.80 -4.86 -9.34
C TYR A 347 -9.31 -5.03 -9.25
N SER A 348 -10.06 -3.92 -9.33
CA SER A 348 -11.52 -3.98 -9.41
C SER A 348 -12.01 -4.74 -10.66
N ALA A 349 -11.36 -4.54 -11.80
CA ALA A 349 -11.68 -5.27 -13.04
C ALA A 349 -11.32 -6.76 -12.92
N ALA A 350 -10.14 -7.09 -12.37
CA ALA A 350 -9.73 -8.47 -12.13
C ALA A 350 -10.70 -9.23 -11.21
N GLY A 351 -11.19 -8.56 -10.16
CA GLY A 351 -12.17 -9.15 -9.23
C GLY A 351 -13.53 -9.48 -9.88
N LYS A 352 -13.83 -8.97 -11.07
CA LYS A 352 -15.04 -9.26 -11.85
C LYS A 352 -14.84 -10.38 -12.87
N SER A 353 -13.69 -11.07 -12.87
CA SER A 353 -13.42 -12.19 -13.79
C SER A 353 -14.52 -13.24 -13.71
N THR A 354 -14.97 -13.71 -14.88
CA THR A 354 -15.96 -14.80 -15.01
C THR A 354 -15.32 -16.19 -15.06
N HIS A 355 -14.00 -16.25 -15.26
CA HIS A 355 -13.26 -17.50 -15.44
C HIS A 355 -12.57 -18.00 -14.17
N MET A 356 -12.43 -17.14 -13.16
CA MET A 356 -11.76 -17.45 -11.91
C MET A 356 -12.50 -16.81 -10.74
N SER A 357 -12.29 -17.34 -9.52
CA SER A 357 -12.75 -16.62 -8.33
C SER A 357 -12.06 -15.26 -8.21
N ALA A 358 -12.76 -14.28 -7.65
CA ALA A 358 -12.23 -12.92 -7.49
C ALA A 358 -10.86 -12.89 -6.78
N GLY A 359 -10.69 -13.75 -5.76
CA GLY A 359 -9.43 -13.86 -5.02
C GLY A 359 -8.27 -14.37 -5.89
N MET A 360 -8.52 -15.41 -6.71
CA MET A 360 -7.52 -15.97 -7.62
C MET A 360 -7.14 -14.99 -8.74
N ALA A 361 -8.13 -14.30 -9.32
CA ALA A 361 -7.88 -13.30 -10.35
C ALA A 361 -7.06 -12.12 -9.81
N LEU A 362 -7.38 -11.62 -8.62
CA LEU A 362 -6.61 -10.60 -7.92
C LEU A 362 -5.18 -11.05 -7.63
N ALA A 363 -5.00 -12.27 -7.12
CA ALA A 363 -3.68 -12.83 -6.83
C ALA A 363 -2.81 -12.92 -8.10
N ALA A 364 -3.38 -13.39 -9.22
CA ALA A 364 -2.67 -13.48 -10.49
C ALA A 364 -2.22 -12.11 -11.01
N VAL A 365 -3.14 -11.13 -11.04
CA VAL A 365 -2.84 -9.77 -11.52
C VAL A 365 -1.85 -9.06 -10.59
N SER A 366 -2.03 -9.19 -9.26
CA SER A 366 -1.12 -8.61 -8.26
C SER A 366 0.29 -9.19 -8.36
N THR A 367 0.42 -10.51 -8.61
CA THR A 367 1.72 -11.16 -8.78
C THR A 367 2.46 -10.57 -10.00
N ILE A 368 1.78 -10.45 -11.15
CA ILE A 368 2.38 -9.86 -12.36
C ILE A 368 2.75 -8.39 -12.09
N GLY A 369 1.86 -7.63 -11.46
CA GLY A 369 2.11 -6.24 -11.11
C GLY A 369 3.31 -6.07 -10.16
N PHE A 370 3.45 -6.96 -9.18
CA PHE A 370 4.56 -6.93 -8.22
C PHE A 370 5.93 -7.08 -8.89
N PHE A 371 6.02 -7.84 -9.99
CA PHE A 371 7.27 -7.88 -10.78
C PHE A 371 7.65 -6.51 -11.33
N GLY A 372 6.72 -5.60 -11.60
CA GLY A 372 7.03 -4.22 -11.96
C GLY A 372 7.75 -3.47 -10.83
N PHE A 373 7.28 -3.64 -9.60
CA PHE A 373 7.94 -3.09 -8.41
C PHE A 373 9.31 -3.73 -8.16
N LEU A 374 9.41 -5.04 -8.35
CA LEU A 374 10.65 -5.81 -8.16
C LEU A 374 11.72 -5.40 -9.16
N LEU A 375 11.36 -5.29 -10.45
CA LEU A 375 12.31 -5.04 -11.52
C LEU A 375 12.59 -3.55 -11.75
N GLY A 376 11.70 -2.67 -11.28
CA GLY A 376 11.82 -1.23 -11.45
C GLY A 376 13.17 -0.66 -11.01
N PRO A 377 13.57 -0.78 -9.74
CA PRO A 377 14.78 -0.19 -9.21
C PRO A 377 16.05 -0.66 -9.96
N PRO A 378 16.28 -1.98 -10.17
CA PRO A 378 17.48 -2.43 -10.89
C PRO A 378 17.48 -2.02 -12.35
N VAL A 379 16.34 -2.09 -13.06
CA VAL A 379 16.28 -1.67 -14.48
C VAL A 379 16.63 -0.20 -14.61
N ILE A 380 16.07 0.67 -13.78
CA ILE A 380 16.38 2.11 -13.79
C ILE A 380 17.85 2.33 -13.47
N GLY A 381 18.38 1.67 -12.44
CA GLY A 381 19.77 1.82 -12.02
C GLY A 381 20.77 1.36 -13.07
N PHE A 382 20.55 0.19 -13.68
CA PHE A 382 21.44 -0.35 -14.72
C PHE A 382 21.40 0.50 -16.01
N VAL A 383 20.21 0.91 -16.45
CA VAL A 383 20.08 1.81 -17.60
C VAL A 383 20.73 3.16 -17.31
N ALA A 384 20.55 3.70 -16.10
CA ALA A 384 21.19 4.95 -15.70
C ALA A 384 22.71 4.84 -15.64
N GLY A 385 23.24 3.72 -15.16
CA GLY A 385 24.68 3.46 -15.12
C GLY A 385 25.31 3.27 -16.50
N ALA A 386 24.57 2.67 -17.42
CA ALA A 386 25.03 2.45 -18.81
C ALA A 386 24.88 3.71 -19.70
N THR A 387 23.92 4.60 -19.38
CA THR A 387 23.57 5.77 -20.21
C THR A 387 23.41 7.03 -19.37
N SER A 388 22.18 7.27 -18.88
CA SER A 388 21.86 8.37 -17.95
C SER A 388 20.51 8.13 -17.28
N LEU A 389 20.29 8.79 -16.14
CA LEU A 389 19.01 8.74 -15.43
C LEU A 389 17.86 9.36 -16.26
N ARG A 390 18.16 10.30 -17.19
CA ARG A 390 17.17 10.83 -18.14
C ARG A 390 16.66 9.74 -19.09
N VAL A 391 17.54 8.89 -19.61
CA VAL A 391 17.17 7.76 -20.48
C VAL A 391 16.33 6.74 -19.70
N SER A 392 16.67 6.46 -18.44
CA SER A 392 15.85 5.60 -17.58
C SER A 392 14.45 6.15 -17.43
N PHE A 393 14.30 7.45 -17.13
CA PHE A 393 12.97 8.07 -17.01
C PHE A 393 12.21 8.14 -18.32
N ALA A 394 12.90 8.26 -19.48
CA ALA A 394 12.27 8.12 -20.79
C ALA A 394 11.72 6.71 -21.01
N LEU A 395 12.44 5.67 -20.59
CA LEU A 395 11.96 4.29 -20.63
C LEU A 395 10.70 4.12 -19.76
N ILE A 396 10.67 4.74 -18.58
CA ILE A 396 9.48 4.71 -17.72
C ILE A 396 8.31 5.49 -18.34
N ALA A 397 8.57 6.58 -19.09
CA ALA A 397 7.53 7.27 -19.86
C ALA A 397 6.89 6.33 -20.91
N VAL A 398 7.69 5.48 -21.58
CA VAL A 398 7.20 4.43 -22.49
C VAL A 398 6.32 3.42 -21.74
N MET A 399 6.68 3.04 -20.49
CA MET A 399 5.82 2.17 -19.67
C MET A 399 4.49 2.86 -19.35
N GLY A 400 4.50 4.15 -19.02
CA GLY A 400 3.28 4.95 -18.87
C GLY A 400 2.40 4.91 -20.12
N LEU A 401 2.98 5.10 -21.31
CA LEU A 401 2.27 4.99 -22.57
C LEU A 401 1.73 3.57 -22.81
N ALA A 402 2.49 2.54 -22.45
CA ALA A 402 2.08 1.15 -22.55
C ALA A 402 0.82 0.86 -21.74
N VAL A 403 0.64 1.48 -20.55
CA VAL A 403 -0.61 1.41 -19.78
C VAL A 403 -1.80 1.82 -20.65
N SER A 404 -1.71 2.95 -21.35
CA SER A 404 -2.80 3.45 -22.20
C SER A 404 -3.07 2.53 -23.41
N VAL A 405 -1.99 2.08 -24.08
CA VAL A 405 -2.08 1.21 -25.26
C VAL A 405 -2.66 -0.16 -24.91
N VAL A 406 -2.19 -0.79 -23.84
CA VAL A 406 -2.70 -2.09 -23.40
C VAL A 406 -4.16 -1.96 -22.94
N ALA A 407 -4.51 -0.90 -22.17
CA ALA A 407 -5.89 -0.64 -21.77
C ALA A 407 -6.85 -0.45 -22.95
N SER A 408 -6.38 0.01 -24.11
CA SER A 408 -7.22 0.13 -25.30
C SER A 408 -7.68 -1.24 -25.83
N ARG A 409 -6.89 -2.28 -25.64
CA ARG A 409 -7.07 -3.64 -26.16
C ARG A 409 -7.71 -4.62 -25.16
N VAL A 410 -7.74 -4.28 -23.89
CA VAL A 410 -8.28 -5.12 -22.81
C VAL A 410 -9.68 -4.66 -22.42
N ARG A 411 -10.54 -5.60 -22.06
CA ARG A 411 -11.83 -5.31 -21.42
C ARG A 411 -11.59 -4.98 -19.93
N VAL A 412 -12.04 -3.80 -19.51
CA VAL A 412 -11.89 -3.29 -18.13
C VAL A 412 -13.27 -2.94 -17.58
#